data_c96f64da490846c65680b391a4bc02cf
#
_entry.id   c96f64da490846c65680b391a4bc02cf
#
_cell.length_a   1.000
_cell.length_b   1.000
_cell.length_c   1.000
_cell.angle_alpha   90.00
_cell.angle_beta   90.00
_cell.angle_gamma   90.00
#
_symmetry.space_group_name_H-M   'P 1'
#
loop_
_entity.id
_entity.type
_entity.pdbx_description
1 polymer ?
#
loop_
_entity_poly.entity_id
_entity_poly.type
_entity_poly.pdbx_seq_one_letter_code
_entity_poly.pdbx_strand_id
1 'polypeptide(L)'
;MAELGRRVHEQGGYLVVDGAQSTPHIHVDVQELGADFFAFSAHKLFGPFGMGVLWGRDELLDAMPPFLTGGEMIDSVTEQDATWAPVPEKFEAGTQDAAGIYATAAAIAYVESVGLDVIAAREAALVRYCMEEMAKLPWVQVIGSPNPDDHHGVISFNVSGIHPHDVASILDMSQVAIRAGHHCAQPLLTWLGVENLACCRASLAFYNDKNDVDALIEGLKNVWSTFNG
;
A
#
# COMPACT_ATOMS: atom_id res chain seq x y z
N MET A 1 10.16 -10.37 7.19
CA MET A 1 10.87 -10.07 5.91
C MET A 1 12.35 -10.41 6.00
N ALA A 2 13.10 -10.03 7.04
CA ALA A 2 14.54 -10.31 7.17
C ALA A 2 14.92 -11.79 6.99
N GLU A 3 14.15 -12.71 7.57
CA GLU A 3 14.38 -14.18 7.38
C GLU A 3 14.18 -14.61 5.92
N LEU A 4 13.22 -14.01 5.22
CA LEU A 4 13.02 -14.27 3.79
C LEU A 4 14.21 -13.77 2.97
N GLY A 5 14.70 -12.56 3.27
CA GLY A 5 15.90 -11.99 2.64
C GLY A 5 17.11 -12.91 2.82
N ARG A 6 17.37 -13.36 4.04
CA ARG A 6 18.45 -14.30 4.33
C ARG A 6 18.37 -15.57 3.45
N ARG A 7 17.19 -16.19 3.36
CA ARG A 7 16.99 -17.40 2.56
C ARG A 7 17.15 -17.17 1.07
N VAL A 8 16.71 -16.01 0.58
CA VAL A 8 16.89 -15.63 -0.82
C VAL A 8 18.37 -15.45 -1.14
N HIS A 9 19.11 -14.75 -0.29
CA HIS A 9 20.54 -14.53 -0.46
C HIS A 9 21.36 -15.84 -0.37
N GLU A 10 20.98 -16.77 0.49
CA GLU A 10 21.61 -18.11 0.56
C GLU A 10 21.51 -18.89 -0.75
N GLN A 11 20.54 -18.56 -1.59
CA GLN A 11 20.36 -19.16 -2.93
C GLN A 11 20.92 -18.28 -4.06
N GLY A 12 21.63 -17.21 -3.73
CA GLY A 12 22.19 -16.26 -4.70
C GLY A 12 21.13 -15.36 -5.38
N GLY A 13 19.94 -15.25 -4.81
CA GLY A 13 18.86 -14.40 -5.31
C GLY A 13 18.88 -12.99 -4.69
N TYR A 14 18.02 -12.12 -5.18
CA TYR A 14 17.81 -10.76 -4.67
C TYR A 14 16.43 -10.60 -4.07
N LEU A 15 16.33 -9.82 -2.97
CA LEU A 15 15.06 -9.46 -2.33
C LEU A 15 14.58 -8.10 -2.83
N VAL A 16 13.51 -8.10 -3.61
CA VAL A 16 12.79 -6.89 -4.03
C VAL A 16 11.54 -6.75 -3.17
N VAL A 17 11.41 -5.64 -2.45
CA VAL A 17 10.28 -5.39 -1.56
C VAL A 17 9.38 -4.30 -2.14
N ASP A 18 8.11 -4.65 -2.38
CA ASP A 18 7.06 -3.67 -2.65
C ASP A 18 6.56 -3.11 -1.31
N GLY A 19 6.99 -1.89 -0.99
CA GLY A 19 6.62 -1.16 0.22
C GLY A 19 5.43 -0.22 0.04
N ALA A 20 4.69 -0.31 -1.07
CA ALA A 20 3.63 0.63 -1.39
C ALA A 20 2.52 0.73 -0.32
N GLN A 21 2.26 -0.34 0.41
CA GLN A 21 1.30 -0.35 1.51
C GLN A 21 1.96 -0.23 2.88
N SER A 22 3.22 -0.63 3.05
CA SER A 22 3.87 -0.58 4.37
C SER A 22 4.41 0.81 4.71
N THR A 23 4.98 1.52 3.72
CA THR A 23 5.64 2.81 3.95
C THR A 23 4.78 3.87 4.67
N PRO A 24 3.47 4.03 4.38
CA PRO A 24 2.65 5.01 5.07
C PRO A 24 2.20 4.60 6.49
N HIS A 25 2.32 3.33 6.87
CA HIS A 25 1.69 2.79 8.08
C HIS A 25 2.68 2.33 9.15
N ILE A 26 3.86 1.87 8.76
CA ILE A 26 4.85 1.30 9.68
C ILE A 26 6.25 1.83 9.40
N HIS A 27 7.09 1.79 10.42
CA HIS A 27 8.51 2.09 10.24
C HIS A 27 9.17 1.03 9.36
N VAL A 28 9.92 1.49 8.36
CA VAL A 28 10.65 0.63 7.42
C VAL A 28 12.13 1.01 7.45
N ASP A 29 12.97 0.03 7.80
CA ASP A 29 14.42 0.11 7.62
C ASP A 29 14.83 -0.94 6.57
N VAL A 30 15.29 -0.46 5.42
CA VAL A 30 15.66 -1.32 4.28
C VAL A 30 16.85 -2.22 4.58
N GLN A 31 17.75 -1.79 5.48
CA GLN A 31 18.91 -2.57 5.91
C GLN A 31 18.50 -3.69 6.87
N GLU A 32 17.65 -3.39 7.84
CA GLU A 32 17.09 -4.41 8.75
C GLU A 32 16.22 -5.44 8.02
N LEU A 33 15.51 -5.01 6.95
CA LEU A 33 14.77 -5.93 6.09
C LEU A 33 15.70 -6.85 5.28
N GLY A 34 16.95 -6.45 5.08
CA GLY A 34 17.86 -7.11 4.14
C GLY A 34 17.40 -6.97 2.69
N ALA A 35 16.74 -5.87 2.35
CA ALA A 35 16.28 -5.62 1.00
C ALA A 35 17.46 -5.26 0.08
N ASP A 36 17.40 -5.75 -1.16
CA ASP A 36 18.28 -5.32 -2.24
C ASP A 36 17.66 -4.16 -3.03
N PHE A 37 16.32 -4.20 -3.15
CA PHE A 37 15.52 -3.12 -3.72
C PHE A 37 14.25 -2.90 -2.90
N PHE A 38 13.82 -1.66 -2.78
CA PHE A 38 12.58 -1.28 -2.10
C PHE A 38 11.87 -0.19 -2.91
N ALA A 39 10.57 -0.37 -3.15
CA ALA A 39 9.78 0.59 -3.92
C ALA A 39 8.52 1.01 -3.18
N PHE A 40 8.14 2.29 -3.32
CA PHE A 40 6.86 2.79 -2.82
C PHE A 40 6.30 3.91 -3.71
N SER A 41 5.01 4.23 -3.50
CA SER A 41 4.27 5.25 -4.25
C SER A 41 3.94 6.43 -3.35
N ALA A 42 4.25 7.65 -3.80
CA ALA A 42 4.05 8.86 -3.00
C ALA A 42 2.58 9.12 -2.65
N HIS A 43 1.64 8.83 -3.57
CA HIS A 43 0.22 9.08 -3.34
C HIS A 43 -0.39 8.26 -2.18
N LYS A 44 0.26 7.18 -1.75
CA LYS A 44 -0.15 6.42 -0.56
C LYS A 44 0.46 6.99 0.73
N LEU A 45 1.51 7.80 0.59
CA LEU A 45 2.19 8.50 1.68
C LEU A 45 1.79 9.99 1.73
N PHE A 46 0.52 10.31 1.42
CA PHE A 46 -0.02 11.68 1.39
C PHE A 46 0.65 12.61 0.36
N GLY A 47 1.44 12.06 -0.54
CA GLY A 47 2.15 12.76 -1.62
C GLY A 47 1.35 12.81 -2.93
N PRO A 48 1.92 13.38 -3.99
CA PRO A 48 1.25 13.54 -5.27
C PRO A 48 1.07 12.22 -6.02
N PHE A 49 0.10 12.20 -6.93
CA PHE A 49 -0.05 11.13 -7.92
C PHE A 49 1.10 11.15 -8.93
N GLY A 50 1.40 9.98 -9.49
CA GLY A 50 2.41 9.82 -10.54
C GLY A 50 3.84 9.74 -10.02
N MET A 51 4.07 9.98 -8.73
CA MET A 51 5.39 9.89 -8.11
C MET A 51 5.59 8.57 -7.38
N GLY A 52 6.81 8.04 -7.48
CA GLY A 52 7.25 6.86 -6.75
C GLY A 52 8.76 6.91 -6.52
N VAL A 53 9.22 6.10 -5.61
CA VAL A 53 10.64 5.98 -5.25
C VAL A 53 11.05 4.53 -5.36
N LEU A 54 12.21 4.29 -6.00
CA LEU A 54 12.94 3.04 -5.94
C LEU A 54 14.24 3.30 -5.18
N TRP A 55 14.41 2.60 -4.08
CA TRP A 55 15.69 2.47 -3.40
C TRP A 55 16.35 1.15 -3.84
N GLY A 56 17.65 1.16 -4.04
CA GLY A 56 18.44 -0.02 -4.34
C GLY A 56 19.83 0.08 -3.76
N ARG A 57 20.49 -1.04 -3.54
CA ARG A 57 21.90 -1.08 -3.12
C ARG A 57 22.77 -0.56 -4.24
N ASP A 58 23.71 0.32 -3.90
CA ASP A 58 24.56 1.03 -4.87
C ASP A 58 25.25 0.08 -5.86
N GLU A 59 25.83 -1.02 -5.36
CA GLU A 59 26.53 -1.99 -6.20
C GLU A 59 25.62 -2.71 -7.19
N LEU A 60 24.34 -2.86 -6.86
CA LEU A 60 23.35 -3.47 -7.76
C LEU A 60 22.84 -2.46 -8.78
N LEU A 61 22.56 -1.24 -8.35
CA LEU A 61 22.17 -0.15 -9.26
C LEU A 61 23.29 0.16 -10.25
N ASP A 62 24.54 0.16 -9.80
CA ASP A 62 25.68 0.41 -10.67
C ASP A 62 25.85 -0.70 -11.73
N ALA A 63 25.63 -1.95 -11.37
CA ALA A 63 25.70 -3.10 -12.26
C ALA A 63 24.53 -3.21 -13.24
N MET A 64 23.36 -2.62 -12.92
CA MET A 64 22.17 -2.69 -13.79
C MET A 64 22.30 -1.79 -15.01
N PRO A 65 21.77 -2.19 -16.19
CA PRO A 65 21.58 -1.27 -17.30
C PRO A 65 20.46 -0.28 -16.98
N PRO A 66 20.47 0.95 -17.54
CA PRO A 66 19.36 1.86 -17.40
C PRO A 66 18.07 1.27 -18.01
N PHE A 67 16.91 1.59 -17.42
CA PHE A 67 15.62 1.14 -17.94
C PHE A 67 15.10 2.05 -19.05
N LEU A 68 15.22 3.37 -18.86
CA LEU A 68 14.90 4.39 -19.85
C LEU A 68 16.17 5.15 -20.20
N THR A 69 16.23 5.67 -21.42
CA THR A 69 17.32 6.50 -21.89
C THR A 69 16.81 7.86 -22.37
N GLY A 70 17.62 8.90 -22.22
CA GLY A 70 17.24 10.26 -22.59
C GLY A 70 18.25 11.29 -22.09
N GLY A 71 17.88 12.55 -22.07
CA GLY A 71 18.69 13.62 -21.49
C GLY A 71 18.93 13.39 -20.01
N GLU A 72 19.93 14.05 -19.45
CA GLU A 72 20.37 14.05 -18.04
C GLU A 72 21.05 12.75 -17.59
N MET A 73 20.62 11.58 -18.05
CA MET A 73 21.14 10.28 -17.62
C MET A 73 22.33 9.75 -18.44
N ILE A 74 22.74 10.48 -19.45
CA ILE A 74 23.85 10.14 -20.36
C ILE A 74 25.11 10.88 -19.94
N ASP A 75 26.25 10.20 -19.90
CA ASP A 75 27.58 10.82 -19.83
C ASP A 75 28.12 11.12 -21.23
N SER A 76 28.11 10.14 -22.13
CA SER A 76 28.56 10.28 -23.52
C SER A 76 27.72 9.42 -24.45
N VAL A 77 27.52 9.86 -25.70
CA VAL A 77 26.82 9.11 -26.73
C VAL A 77 27.49 9.27 -28.09
N THR A 78 27.60 8.17 -28.82
CA THR A 78 28.05 8.09 -30.21
C THR A 78 26.97 7.46 -31.09
N GLU A 79 27.24 7.30 -32.39
CA GLU A 79 26.31 6.58 -33.28
C GLU A 79 26.18 5.08 -32.94
N GLN A 80 27.12 4.49 -32.25
CA GLN A 80 27.21 3.04 -31.97
C GLN A 80 27.12 2.69 -30.49
N ASP A 81 27.42 3.65 -29.59
CA ASP A 81 27.56 3.35 -28.16
C ASP A 81 27.22 4.53 -27.28
N ALA A 82 26.95 4.28 -26.00
CA ALA A 82 26.70 5.29 -25.01
C ALA A 82 27.26 4.90 -23.63
N THR A 83 27.68 5.90 -22.87
CA THR A 83 27.98 5.76 -21.44
C THR A 83 26.98 6.54 -20.61
N TRP A 84 26.77 6.08 -19.39
CA TRP A 84 25.71 6.57 -18.51
C TRP A 84 26.27 7.43 -17.40
N ALA A 85 25.47 8.38 -16.96
CA ALA A 85 25.74 9.11 -15.74
C ALA A 85 25.85 8.16 -14.52
N PRO A 86 26.51 8.57 -13.44
CA PRO A 86 26.50 7.80 -12.20
C PRO A 86 25.09 7.57 -11.65
N VAL A 87 24.94 6.64 -10.71
CA VAL A 87 23.73 6.48 -9.90
C VAL A 87 23.62 7.72 -8.97
N PRO A 88 22.43 8.32 -8.77
CA PRO A 88 21.10 7.87 -9.23
C PRO A 88 20.67 8.36 -10.63
N GLU A 89 21.34 9.36 -11.21
CA GLU A 89 20.96 10.03 -12.47
C GLU A 89 20.83 9.03 -13.63
N LYS A 90 21.61 7.95 -13.64
CA LYS A 90 21.53 6.84 -14.59
C LYS A 90 20.11 6.30 -14.81
N PHE A 91 19.23 6.40 -13.80
CA PHE A 91 17.86 5.89 -13.85
C PHE A 91 16.81 7.00 -14.00
N GLU A 92 17.22 8.26 -14.13
CA GLU A 92 16.33 9.42 -14.20
C GLU A 92 16.40 10.10 -15.57
N ALA A 93 15.86 9.41 -16.58
CA ALA A 93 15.92 9.87 -17.96
C ALA A 93 14.93 11.02 -18.25
N GLY A 94 15.44 12.09 -18.88
CA GLY A 94 14.68 13.26 -19.27
C GLY A 94 14.43 14.26 -18.13
N THR A 95 13.71 15.34 -18.42
CA THR A 95 13.36 16.34 -17.41
C THR A 95 12.41 15.74 -16.38
N GLN A 96 12.86 15.67 -15.16
CA GLN A 96 12.12 15.10 -14.04
C GLN A 96 10.95 16.00 -13.59
N ASP A 97 9.92 15.41 -13.00
CA ASP A 97 8.82 16.17 -12.37
C ASP A 97 9.30 16.80 -11.04
N ALA A 98 9.97 17.94 -11.15
CA ALA A 98 10.49 18.67 -10.00
C ALA A 98 9.40 19.09 -9.02
N ALA A 99 8.18 19.38 -9.49
CA ALA A 99 7.04 19.73 -8.63
C ALA A 99 6.58 18.52 -7.81
N GLY A 100 6.46 17.36 -8.46
CA GLY A 100 6.12 16.10 -7.79
C GLY A 100 7.17 15.64 -6.80
N ILE A 101 8.46 15.79 -7.13
CA ILE A 101 9.58 15.47 -6.23
C ILE A 101 9.51 16.37 -4.98
N TYR A 102 9.36 17.68 -5.15
CA TYR A 102 9.24 18.62 -4.04
C TYR A 102 8.03 18.32 -3.15
N ALA A 103 6.88 18.04 -3.76
CA ALA A 103 5.66 17.69 -3.04
C ALA A 103 5.82 16.36 -2.27
N THR A 104 6.56 15.38 -2.83
CA THR A 104 6.85 14.12 -2.13
C THR A 104 7.72 14.38 -0.90
N ALA A 105 8.74 15.22 -0.99
CA ALA A 105 9.56 15.60 0.15
C ALA A 105 8.75 16.30 1.25
N ALA A 106 7.82 17.19 0.87
CA ALA A 106 6.91 17.84 1.81
C ALA A 106 5.96 16.84 2.50
N ALA A 107 5.47 15.83 1.78
CA ALA A 107 4.64 14.78 2.35
C ALA A 107 5.41 13.91 3.36
N ILE A 108 6.66 13.55 3.05
CA ILE A 108 7.54 12.82 3.97
C ILE A 108 7.76 13.64 5.25
N ALA A 109 8.13 14.91 5.11
CA ALA A 109 8.33 15.81 6.26
C ALA A 109 7.06 15.95 7.12
N TYR A 110 5.87 15.96 6.50
CA TYR A 110 4.61 15.97 7.21
C TYR A 110 4.40 14.68 8.03
N VAL A 111 4.61 13.50 7.42
CA VAL A 111 4.50 12.21 8.11
C VAL A 111 5.49 12.12 9.27
N GLU A 112 6.73 12.55 9.06
CA GLU A 112 7.75 12.61 10.12
C GLU A 112 7.33 13.55 11.26
N SER A 113 6.69 14.69 10.95
CA SER A 113 6.22 15.63 11.96
C SER A 113 5.07 15.07 12.81
N VAL A 114 4.23 14.20 12.25
CA VAL A 114 3.19 13.46 13.00
C VAL A 114 3.83 12.32 13.79
N GLY A 115 4.80 11.65 13.22
CA GLY A 115 5.50 10.50 13.78
C GLY A 115 4.85 9.17 13.41
N LEU A 116 5.61 8.27 12.79
CA LEU A 116 5.11 6.95 12.37
C LEU A 116 4.59 6.10 13.53
N ASP A 117 5.19 6.20 14.72
CA ASP A 117 4.70 5.48 15.91
C ASP A 117 3.31 5.96 16.33
N VAL A 118 3.06 7.28 16.22
CA VAL A 118 1.73 7.87 16.51
C VAL A 118 0.71 7.41 15.48
N ILE A 119 1.09 7.41 14.20
CA ILE A 119 0.26 6.92 13.09
C ILE A 119 -0.11 5.44 13.34
N ALA A 120 0.89 4.59 13.52
CA ALA A 120 0.71 3.16 13.73
C ALA A 120 -0.18 2.86 14.96
N ALA A 121 0.06 3.54 16.09
CA ALA A 121 -0.75 3.36 17.30
C ALA A 121 -2.20 3.79 17.10
N ARG A 122 -2.44 4.91 16.42
CA ARG A 122 -3.78 5.41 16.10
C ARG A 122 -4.54 4.46 15.19
N GLU A 123 -3.91 4.01 14.12
CA GLU A 123 -4.50 3.07 13.17
C GLU A 123 -4.79 1.71 13.81
N ALA A 124 -3.88 1.18 14.63
CA ALA A 124 -4.10 -0.05 15.37
C ALA A 124 -5.32 0.04 16.31
N ALA A 125 -5.50 1.18 16.98
CA ALA A 125 -6.67 1.39 17.85
C ALA A 125 -7.98 1.43 17.05
N LEU A 126 -7.99 2.08 15.87
CA LEU A 126 -9.16 2.14 14.98
C LEU A 126 -9.47 0.78 14.35
N VAL A 127 -8.45 0.04 13.91
CA VAL A 127 -8.61 -1.31 13.38
C VAL A 127 -9.21 -2.23 14.41
N ARG A 128 -8.68 -2.23 15.63
CA ARG A 128 -9.20 -3.04 16.74
C ARG A 128 -10.68 -2.73 17.00
N TYR A 129 -11.01 -1.46 17.13
CA TYR A 129 -12.39 -1.03 17.34
C TYR A 129 -13.30 -1.46 16.17
N CYS A 130 -12.87 -1.25 14.93
CA CYS A 130 -13.64 -1.64 13.75
C CYS A 130 -13.88 -3.15 13.69
N MET A 131 -12.87 -3.96 13.93
CA MET A 131 -13.01 -5.42 13.93
C MET A 131 -13.88 -5.94 15.07
N GLU A 132 -13.81 -5.33 16.27
CA GLU A 132 -14.70 -5.62 17.39
C GLU A 132 -16.16 -5.31 17.05
N GLU A 133 -16.45 -4.19 16.39
CA GLU A 133 -17.80 -3.84 15.95
C GLU A 133 -18.29 -4.75 14.80
N MET A 134 -17.42 -5.04 13.82
CA MET A 134 -17.75 -5.99 12.75
C MET A 134 -18.08 -7.40 13.28
N ALA A 135 -17.37 -7.85 14.31
CA ALA A 135 -17.62 -9.16 14.92
C ALA A 135 -19.02 -9.31 15.55
N LYS A 136 -19.72 -8.20 15.83
CA LYS A 136 -21.12 -8.20 16.29
C LYS A 136 -22.13 -8.42 15.16
N LEU A 137 -21.68 -8.37 13.91
CA LEU A 137 -22.48 -8.53 12.70
C LEU A 137 -22.24 -9.93 12.12
N PRO A 138 -23.10 -10.93 12.39
CA PRO A 138 -22.82 -12.33 12.03
C PRO A 138 -22.75 -12.59 10.52
N TRP A 139 -23.19 -11.65 9.71
CA TRP A 139 -23.13 -11.71 8.25
C TRP A 139 -21.90 -11.02 7.66
N VAL A 140 -21.06 -10.39 8.47
CA VAL A 140 -19.78 -9.80 8.03
C VAL A 140 -18.66 -10.80 8.30
N GLN A 141 -17.89 -11.09 7.26
CA GLN A 141 -16.72 -11.96 7.33
C GLN A 141 -15.47 -11.15 7.05
N VAL A 142 -14.61 -10.99 8.03
CA VAL A 142 -13.25 -10.44 7.84
C VAL A 142 -12.40 -11.48 7.11
N ILE A 143 -11.66 -11.03 6.10
CA ILE A 143 -10.76 -11.85 5.27
C ILE A 143 -9.33 -11.59 5.72
N GLY A 144 -8.61 -12.64 6.05
CA GLY A 144 -7.24 -12.58 6.57
C GLY A 144 -7.17 -13.00 8.03
N SER A 145 -6.22 -12.43 8.78
CA SER A 145 -6.04 -12.75 10.19
C SER A 145 -7.24 -12.30 11.04
N PRO A 146 -7.70 -13.12 11.98
CA PRO A 146 -8.69 -12.68 12.98
C PRO A 146 -8.08 -11.79 14.08
N ASN A 147 -6.74 -11.70 14.16
CA ASN A 147 -6.06 -10.87 15.14
C ASN A 147 -5.92 -9.43 14.62
N PRO A 148 -6.49 -8.41 15.30
CA PRO A 148 -6.39 -7.01 14.90
C PRO A 148 -4.94 -6.50 14.79
N ASP A 149 -4.02 -7.07 15.54
CA ASP A 149 -2.63 -6.63 15.55
C ASP A 149 -1.86 -7.02 14.26
N ASP A 150 -2.42 -7.90 13.44
CA ASP A 150 -1.87 -8.26 12.13
C ASP A 150 -2.35 -7.31 11.01
N HIS A 151 -3.18 -6.33 11.33
CA HIS A 151 -3.73 -5.36 10.39
C HIS A 151 -3.11 -3.98 10.61
N HIS A 152 -2.72 -3.34 9.51
CA HIS A 152 -2.10 -2.01 9.50
C HIS A 152 -2.98 -1.04 8.69
N GLY A 153 -4.02 -0.48 9.35
CA GLY A 153 -4.95 0.47 8.75
C GLY A 153 -5.91 -0.12 7.69
N VAL A 154 -5.79 -1.39 7.31
CA VAL A 154 -6.58 -2.00 6.22
C VAL A 154 -7.34 -3.22 6.72
N ILE A 155 -8.66 -3.26 6.48
CA ILE A 155 -9.52 -4.39 6.78
C ILE A 155 -10.22 -4.84 5.50
N SER A 156 -9.97 -6.09 5.09
CA SER A 156 -10.70 -6.73 3.99
C SER A 156 -11.83 -7.56 4.54
N PHE A 157 -13.03 -7.47 3.95
CA PHE A 157 -14.20 -8.18 4.42
C PHE A 157 -15.22 -8.45 3.32
N ASN A 158 -16.16 -9.34 3.56
CA ASN A 158 -17.36 -9.55 2.73
C ASN A 158 -18.61 -9.55 3.59
N VAL A 159 -19.75 -9.27 2.96
CA VAL A 159 -21.10 -9.41 3.53
C VAL A 159 -21.74 -10.63 2.87
N SER A 160 -22.24 -11.57 3.68
CA SER A 160 -22.77 -12.86 3.21
C SER A 160 -23.87 -12.68 2.18
N GLY A 161 -23.72 -13.30 1.01
CA GLY A 161 -24.70 -13.29 -0.06
C GLY A 161 -24.84 -11.97 -0.83
N ILE A 162 -24.02 -10.94 -0.53
CA ILE A 162 -24.09 -9.64 -1.19
C ILE A 162 -22.76 -9.38 -1.92
N HIS A 163 -22.84 -9.02 -3.21
CA HIS A 163 -21.64 -8.77 -4.00
C HIS A 163 -20.91 -7.52 -3.47
N PRO A 164 -19.56 -7.53 -3.34
CA PRO A 164 -18.79 -6.40 -2.80
C PRO A 164 -19.05 -5.06 -3.48
N HIS A 165 -19.36 -5.07 -4.77
CA HIS A 165 -19.69 -3.84 -5.51
C HIS A 165 -21.02 -3.22 -5.02
N ASP A 166 -22.02 -4.05 -4.72
CA ASP A 166 -23.31 -3.58 -4.21
C ASP A 166 -23.15 -3.03 -2.80
N VAL A 167 -22.33 -3.71 -1.96
CA VAL A 167 -21.97 -3.20 -0.63
C VAL A 167 -21.36 -1.81 -0.74
N ALA A 168 -20.35 -1.64 -1.62
CA ALA A 168 -19.69 -0.35 -1.79
C ALA A 168 -20.65 0.74 -2.31
N SER A 169 -21.56 0.39 -3.25
CA SER A 169 -22.52 1.33 -3.81
C SER A 169 -23.53 1.84 -2.77
N ILE A 170 -23.99 0.97 -1.87
CA ILE A 170 -24.94 1.38 -0.81
C ILE A 170 -24.22 2.19 0.27
N LEU A 171 -22.98 1.81 0.63
CA LEU A 171 -22.17 2.59 1.57
C LEU A 171 -21.86 3.99 1.05
N ASP A 172 -21.59 4.13 -0.25
CA ASP A 172 -21.34 5.43 -0.90
C ASP A 172 -22.57 6.36 -0.77
N MET A 173 -23.80 5.83 -0.88
CA MET A 173 -25.03 6.59 -0.64
C MET A 173 -25.10 7.13 0.80
N SER A 174 -24.42 6.49 1.74
CA SER A 174 -24.30 6.91 3.14
C SER A 174 -23.01 7.71 3.41
N GLN A 175 -22.34 8.17 2.37
CA GLN A 175 -21.07 8.92 2.42
C GLN A 175 -19.91 8.12 3.07
N VAL A 176 -19.96 6.81 3.00
CA VAL A 176 -18.89 5.92 3.46
C VAL A 176 -18.19 5.32 2.24
N ALA A 177 -16.99 5.80 1.95
CA ALA A 177 -16.19 5.33 0.84
C ALA A 177 -15.37 4.09 1.24
N ILE A 178 -15.62 2.98 0.54
CA ILE A 178 -14.78 1.78 0.61
C ILE A 178 -14.34 1.37 -0.79
N ARG A 179 -13.36 0.51 -0.89
CA ARG A 179 -12.98 -0.10 -2.16
C ARG A 179 -13.56 -1.51 -2.28
N ALA A 180 -14.15 -1.83 -3.44
CA ALA A 180 -14.58 -3.19 -3.81
C ALA A 180 -13.75 -3.72 -4.99
N GLY A 181 -13.42 -5.01 -5.00
CA GLY A 181 -12.73 -5.68 -6.10
C GLY A 181 -11.59 -6.59 -5.67
N HIS A 182 -10.63 -6.79 -6.57
CA HIS A 182 -9.51 -7.73 -6.38
C HIS A 182 -8.33 -7.13 -5.61
N HIS A 183 -8.29 -5.82 -5.39
CA HIS A 183 -7.22 -5.07 -4.68
C HIS A 183 -5.79 -5.32 -5.21
N CYS A 184 -5.65 -5.57 -6.53
CA CYS A 184 -4.39 -5.96 -7.18
C CYS A 184 -3.83 -7.30 -6.68
N ALA A 185 -4.66 -8.17 -6.09
CA ALA A 185 -4.26 -9.41 -5.43
C ALA A 185 -5.16 -10.62 -5.82
N GLN A 186 -5.57 -10.70 -7.08
CA GLN A 186 -6.50 -11.74 -7.55
C GLN A 186 -6.02 -13.18 -7.25
N PRO A 187 -4.73 -13.54 -7.43
CA PRO A 187 -4.26 -14.87 -7.06
C PRO A 187 -4.38 -15.16 -5.56
N LEU A 188 -4.20 -14.15 -4.70
CA LEU A 188 -4.38 -14.29 -3.25
C LEU A 188 -5.85 -14.58 -2.89
N LEU A 189 -6.79 -13.87 -3.52
CA LEU A 189 -8.22 -14.11 -3.29
C LEU A 189 -8.62 -15.53 -3.74
N THR A 190 -8.06 -16.02 -4.83
CA THR A 190 -8.24 -17.41 -5.28
C THR A 190 -7.70 -18.39 -4.24
N TRP A 191 -6.48 -18.15 -3.75
CA TRP A 191 -5.86 -19.03 -2.75
C TRP A 191 -6.63 -19.05 -1.42
N LEU A 192 -7.18 -17.90 -1.01
CA LEU A 192 -8.02 -17.77 0.18
C LEU A 192 -9.44 -18.33 -0.01
N GLY A 193 -9.83 -18.72 -1.22
CA GLY A 193 -11.17 -19.22 -1.53
C GLY A 193 -12.26 -18.14 -1.42
N VAL A 194 -11.90 -16.87 -1.66
CA VAL A 194 -12.86 -15.77 -1.56
C VAL A 194 -13.87 -15.86 -2.70
N GLU A 195 -15.15 -15.85 -2.34
CA GLU A 195 -16.25 -15.90 -3.28
C GLU A 195 -16.22 -14.74 -4.27
N ASN A 196 -16.57 -15.00 -5.54
CA ASN A 196 -16.53 -14.04 -6.65
C ASN A 196 -15.14 -13.41 -6.90
N LEU A 197 -14.07 -13.90 -6.26
CA LEU A 197 -12.72 -13.36 -6.33
C LEU A 197 -12.65 -11.85 -6.03
N ALA A 198 -13.58 -11.34 -5.23
CA ALA A 198 -13.67 -9.93 -4.89
C ALA A 198 -14.00 -9.75 -3.41
N CYS A 199 -13.53 -8.67 -2.81
CA CYS A 199 -13.90 -8.30 -1.46
C CYS A 199 -14.03 -6.78 -1.29
N CYS A 200 -14.66 -6.36 -0.21
CA CYS A 200 -14.65 -5.00 0.28
C CYS A 200 -13.36 -4.74 1.06
N ARG A 201 -12.90 -3.49 1.04
CA ARG A 201 -11.76 -3.03 1.84
C ARG A 201 -12.06 -1.67 2.44
N ALA A 202 -12.10 -1.63 3.75
CA ALA A 202 -12.02 -0.39 4.51
C ALA A 202 -10.55 -0.04 4.75
N SER A 203 -10.20 1.22 4.55
CA SER A 203 -8.85 1.74 4.80
C SER A 203 -8.96 2.87 5.81
N LEU A 204 -8.39 2.66 6.99
CA LEU A 204 -8.35 3.59 8.10
C LEU A 204 -6.99 4.26 8.15
N ALA A 205 -6.97 5.56 8.25
CA ALA A 205 -5.76 6.35 8.39
C ALA A 205 -5.78 7.10 9.73
N PHE A 206 -4.64 7.62 10.14
CA PHE A 206 -4.48 8.29 11.44
C PHE A 206 -5.42 9.50 11.63
N TYR A 207 -5.92 10.10 10.57
CA TYR A 207 -6.87 11.23 10.62
C TYR A 207 -8.34 10.79 10.78
N ASN A 208 -8.63 9.48 10.65
CA ASN A 208 -9.97 8.97 10.95
C ASN A 208 -10.24 8.94 12.47
N ASP A 209 -11.52 8.86 12.81
CA ASP A 209 -11.96 8.72 14.20
C ASP A 209 -13.00 7.59 14.38
N LYS A 210 -13.50 7.45 15.60
CA LYS A 210 -14.52 6.42 15.88
C LYS A 210 -15.83 6.66 15.14
N ASN A 211 -16.18 7.92 14.85
CA ASN A 211 -17.42 8.22 14.13
C ASN A 211 -17.36 7.69 12.69
N ASP A 212 -16.18 7.69 12.06
CA ASP A 212 -15.99 7.10 10.73
C ASP A 212 -16.24 5.60 10.77
N VAL A 213 -15.73 4.93 11.81
CA VAL A 213 -15.97 3.49 12.03
C VAL A 213 -17.46 3.23 12.30
N ASP A 214 -18.09 4.01 13.16
CA ASP A 214 -19.52 3.88 13.49
C ASP A 214 -20.38 4.08 12.24
N ALA A 215 -20.03 5.03 11.38
CA ALA A 215 -20.70 5.25 10.09
C ALA A 215 -20.57 4.03 9.16
N LEU A 216 -19.40 3.41 9.10
CA LEU A 216 -19.20 2.15 8.36
C LEU A 216 -20.11 1.04 8.92
N ILE A 217 -20.15 0.86 10.23
CA ILE A 217 -20.97 -0.20 10.87
C ILE A 217 -22.46 0.02 10.63
N GLU A 218 -22.95 1.24 10.79
CA GLU A 218 -24.36 1.57 10.48
C GLU A 218 -24.66 1.38 9.00
N GLY A 219 -23.74 1.79 8.11
CA GLY A 219 -23.86 1.54 6.68
C GLY A 219 -23.94 0.06 6.35
N LEU A 220 -23.15 -0.79 7.00
CA LEU A 220 -23.22 -2.25 6.83
C LEU A 220 -24.57 -2.83 7.27
N LYS A 221 -25.16 -2.32 8.35
CA LYS A 221 -26.52 -2.71 8.77
C LYS A 221 -27.56 -2.30 7.72
N ASN A 222 -27.41 -1.12 7.13
CA ASN A 222 -28.28 -0.66 6.03
C ASN A 222 -28.14 -1.55 4.78
N VAL A 223 -26.90 -1.93 4.41
CA VAL A 223 -26.65 -2.90 3.34
C VAL A 223 -27.39 -4.19 3.61
N TRP A 224 -27.23 -4.77 4.80
CA TRP A 224 -27.88 -6.01 5.16
C TRP A 224 -29.42 -5.92 5.09
N SER A 225 -30.01 -4.87 5.64
CA SER A 225 -31.45 -4.67 5.63
C SER A 225 -32.04 -4.47 4.23
N THR A 226 -31.25 -3.88 3.30
CA THR A 226 -31.69 -3.66 1.91
C THR A 226 -31.89 -4.96 1.15
N PHE A 227 -31.11 -6.00 1.45
CA PHE A 227 -31.18 -7.30 0.75
C PHE A 227 -31.96 -8.38 1.52
N ASN A 228 -32.15 -8.22 2.84
CA ASN A 228 -32.73 -9.25 3.71
C ASN A 228 -33.88 -8.73 4.59
N GLY A 229 -34.35 -7.49 4.37
CA GLY A 229 -35.46 -6.86 5.13
C GLY A 229 -36.86 -7.11 4.57
#